data_885f67b0dbe735698afe5f63a2ce78bc
#
_entry.id   885f67b0dbe735698afe5f63a2ce78bc
#
_cell.length_a   1.000
_cell.length_b   1.000
_cell.length_c   1.000
_cell.angle_alpha   90.00
_cell.angle_beta   90.00
_cell.angle_gamma   90.00
#
_symmetry.space_group_name_H-M   'P 1'
#
loop_
_entity.id
_entity.type
_entity.pdbx_description
1 polymer ?
#
loop_
_entity_poly.entity_id
_entity_poly.type
_entity_poly.pdbx_seq_one_letter_code
_entity_poly.pdbx_strand_id
1 'polypeptide(L)' 'MIVNQVEYDLPSQSLVSDALTLIGAKPPYAVAVNLNFVPKTKHAEFVLNENDQIEVIAPVTGG' A
#
# COMPACT_ATOMS: atom_id res chain seq x y z
N MET A 1 -7.11 -4.24 8.11
CA MET A 1 -6.58 -3.15 7.27
C MET A 1 -7.00 -3.39 5.84
N ILE A 2 -7.42 -2.37 5.13
CA ILE A 2 -7.98 -2.52 3.79
C ILE A 2 -6.95 -2.08 2.76
N VAL A 3 -6.66 -2.98 1.82
CA VAL A 3 -5.76 -2.69 0.69
C VAL A 3 -6.53 -2.98 -0.59
N ASN A 4 -6.67 -1.97 -1.45
CA ASN A 4 -7.42 -2.09 -2.71
C ASN A 4 -8.83 -2.62 -2.47
N GLN A 5 -9.49 -2.13 -1.41
CA GLN A 5 -10.85 -2.50 -1.05
C GLN A 5 -11.00 -3.96 -0.61
N VAL A 6 -9.91 -4.63 -0.32
CA VAL A 6 -9.90 -6.00 0.20
C VAL A 6 -9.34 -5.99 1.60
N GLU A 7 -10.01 -6.65 2.52
CA GLU A 7 -9.55 -6.74 3.89
C GLU A 7 -8.38 -7.73 4.00
N TYR A 8 -7.29 -7.28 4.59
CA TYR A 8 -6.13 -8.11 4.84
C TYR A 8 -5.81 -8.12 6.32
N ASP A 9 -5.25 -9.22 6.78
CA ASP A 9 -4.86 -9.39 8.17
C ASP A 9 -3.46 -8.84 8.39
N LEU A 10 -3.37 -7.51 8.44
CA LEU A 10 -2.13 -6.80 8.71
C LEU A 10 -2.17 -6.22 10.11
N PRO A 11 -1.13 -6.44 10.91
CA PRO A 11 -1.09 -5.85 12.23
C PRO A 11 -0.98 -4.33 12.16
N SER A 12 -1.54 -3.68 13.17
CA SER A 12 -1.38 -2.24 13.34
C SER A 12 0.12 -1.88 13.39
N GLN A 13 0.46 -0.72 12.86
CA GLN A 13 1.84 -0.23 12.78
C GLN A 13 2.73 -1.00 11.79
N SER A 14 2.12 -1.73 10.87
CA SER A 14 2.85 -2.25 9.73
C SER A 14 3.28 -1.10 8.83
N LEU A 15 4.31 -1.32 8.03
CA LEU A 15 4.79 -0.32 7.08
C LEU A 15 4.09 -0.50 5.73
N VAL A 16 4.09 0.55 4.93
CA VAL A 16 3.57 0.46 3.56
C VAL A 16 4.27 -0.66 2.81
N SER A 17 5.59 -0.79 2.98
CA SER A 17 6.34 -1.87 2.34
C SER A 17 5.84 -3.25 2.75
N ASP A 18 5.37 -3.41 3.99
CA ASP A 18 4.80 -4.68 4.44
C ASP A 18 3.51 -5.00 3.69
N ALA A 19 2.66 -3.99 3.49
CA ALA A 19 1.43 -4.18 2.74
C ALA A 19 1.71 -4.55 1.29
N LEU A 20 2.70 -3.92 0.68
CA LEU A 20 3.09 -4.21 -0.70
C LEU A 20 3.57 -5.65 -0.83
N THR A 21 4.35 -6.12 0.13
CA THR A 21 4.82 -7.50 0.16
C THR A 21 3.66 -8.47 0.31
N LEU A 22 2.73 -8.15 1.18
CA LEU A 22 1.58 -9.03 1.45
C LEU A 22 0.73 -9.26 0.20
N ILE A 23 0.49 -8.22 -0.57
CA ILE A 23 -0.35 -8.34 -1.77
C ILE A 23 0.45 -8.77 -3.01
N GLY A 24 1.75 -8.93 -2.86
CA GLY A 24 2.60 -9.33 -3.98
C GLY A 24 2.75 -8.27 -5.04
N ALA A 25 2.68 -7.00 -4.65
CA ALA A 25 2.81 -5.90 -5.61
C ALA A 25 4.19 -5.86 -6.21
N LYS A 26 4.26 -5.58 -7.51
CA LYS A 26 5.52 -5.45 -8.24
C LYS A 26 5.61 -4.07 -8.88
N PRO A 27 6.78 -3.42 -8.81
CA PRO A 27 6.93 -2.12 -9.43
C PRO A 27 6.80 -2.21 -10.96
N PRO A 28 6.40 -1.13 -11.62
CA PRO A 28 6.08 0.16 -11.01
C PRO A 28 4.67 0.21 -10.42
N TYR A 29 4.50 0.99 -9.35
CA TYR A 29 3.20 1.23 -8.75
C TYR A 29 3.21 2.56 -8.01
N ALA A 30 2.01 3.08 -7.73
CA ALA A 30 1.83 4.23 -6.86
C ALA A 30 1.02 3.79 -5.65
N VAL A 31 1.29 4.39 -4.50
CA VAL A 31 0.60 4.05 -3.27
C VAL A 31 -0.03 5.30 -2.68
N ALA A 32 -1.28 5.17 -2.26
CA ALA A 32 -1.97 6.20 -1.51
C ALA A 32 -2.51 5.59 -0.22
N VAL A 33 -2.45 6.35 0.86
CA VAL A 33 -3.02 5.95 2.14
C VAL A 33 -4.03 7.03 2.53
N ASN A 34 -5.28 6.62 2.72
CA ASN A 34 -6.37 7.54 3.02
C ASN A 34 -6.44 8.69 2.01
N LEU A 35 -6.29 8.34 0.71
CA LEU A 35 -6.32 9.27 -0.42
C LEU A 35 -5.14 10.24 -0.48
N ASN A 36 -4.09 9.99 0.31
CA ASN A 36 -2.88 10.80 0.28
C ASN A 36 -1.75 10.00 -0.35
N PHE A 37 -1.15 10.56 -1.38
CA PHE A 37 -0.05 9.90 -2.08
C PHE A 37 1.14 9.68 -1.14
N VAL A 38 1.72 8.49 -1.18
CA VAL A 38 2.91 8.14 -0.41
C VAL A 38 4.07 7.92 -1.38
N PRO A 39 5.08 8.79 -1.37
CA PRO A 39 6.22 8.62 -2.27
C PRO A 39 6.95 7.31 -2.04
N LYS A 40 7.54 6.77 -3.10
CA LYS A 40 8.29 5.52 -3.03
C LYS A 40 9.36 5.55 -1.94
N THR A 41 10.01 6.68 -1.75
CA THR A 41 11.07 6.83 -0.74
C THR A 41 10.55 6.71 0.69
N LYS A 42 9.24 6.77 0.88
CA LYS A 42 8.63 6.68 2.21
C LYS A 42 8.00 5.33 2.49
N HIS A 43 7.94 4.43 1.51
CA HIS A 43 7.25 3.14 1.68
C HIS A 43 7.84 2.32 2.84
N ALA A 44 9.14 2.40 3.04
CA ALA A 44 9.81 1.61 4.08
C ALA A 44 9.75 2.25 5.46
N GLU A 45 9.19 3.45 5.57
CA GLU A 45 9.11 4.14 6.86
C GLU A 45 7.71 4.69 7.18
N PHE A 46 6.77 4.60 6.25
CA PHE A 46 5.41 5.07 6.48
C PHE A 46 4.64 4.03 7.28
N VAL A 47 4.24 4.40 8.50
CA VAL A 47 3.55 3.49 9.41
C VAL A 47 2.05 3.54 9.13
N LEU A 48 1.45 2.36 8.99
CA LEU A 48 0.03 2.21 8.78
C LEU A 48 -0.69 1.96 10.10
N ASN A 49 -1.87 2.53 10.24
CA ASN A 49 -2.70 2.36 11.41
C ASN A 49 -3.92 1.50 11.06
N GLU A 50 -4.61 1.02 12.09
CA GLU A 50 -5.60 -0.02 11.97
C GLU A 50 -6.73 0.28 10.98
N ASN A 51 -7.17 1.52 10.89
CA ASN A 51 -8.29 1.88 10.03
C ASN A 51 -7.87 2.54 8.72
N ASP A 52 -6.61 2.46 8.39
CA ASP A 52 -6.11 3.06 7.16
C ASP A 52 -6.61 2.31 5.94
N GLN A 53 -6.89 3.06 4.88
CA GLN A 53 -7.24 2.51 3.59
C GLN A 53 -6.07 2.73 2.63
N ILE A 54 -5.52 1.65 2.14
CA ILE A 54 -4.35 1.70 1.27
C ILE A 54 -4.79 1.39 -0.17
N GLU A 55 -4.32 2.20 -1.10
CA GLU A 55 -4.55 1.94 -2.52
C GLU A 55 -3.21 1.79 -3.22
N VAL A 56 -3.05 0.68 -3.91
CA VAL A 56 -1.87 0.42 -4.71
C VAL A 56 -2.31 0.39 -6.17
N ILE A 57 -1.80 1.33 -6.94
CA ILE A 57 -2.20 1.51 -8.33
C ILE A 57 -1.03 1.16 -9.21
N ALA A 58 -1.19 0.14 -10.03
CA ALA A 58 -0.18 -0.21 -11.01
C ALA A 58 -0.57 0.42 -12.35
N PRO A 59 0.38 1.04 -13.06
CA PRO A 59 0.07 1.56 -14.37
C PRO A 59 -0.31 0.43 -15.31
N VAL A 60 -1.29 0.71 -16.16
CA VAL A 60 -1.65 -0.25 -17.19
C VAL A 60 -0.55 -0.22 -18.23
N THR A 61 0.22 -1.28 -18.27
CA THR A 61 1.19 -1.43 -19.33
C THR A 61 0.46 -2.09 -20.50
N GLY A 62 0.32 -1.33 -21.55
CA GLY A 62 -0.32 -1.87 -22.74
C GLY A 62 0.63 -2.83 -23.41
N GLY A 63 0.56 -4.01 -23.06
CA GLY A 63 1.46 -4.91 -23.75
C GLY A 63 1.35 -6.26 -23.28
#